data_f8c02634f90bac979e689cb5d3cd2763
#
_entry.id   f8c02634f90bac979e689cb5d3cd2763
#
_cell.length_a   1.000
_cell.length_b   1.000
_cell.length_c   1.000
_cell.angle_alpha   90.00
_cell.angle_beta   90.00
_cell.angle_gamma   90.00
#
_symmetry.space_group_name_H-M   'P 1'
#
loop_
_entity.id
_entity.type
_entity.pdbx_description
1 polymer ?
#
loop_
_entity_poly.entity_id
_entity_poly.type
_entity_poly.pdbx_seq_one_letter_code
_entity_poly.pdbx_strand_id
1 'polypeptide(L)'
;MCIRDSHNLSEINYNLEFINSLIYLLKECDKESLGNKESIINNIYRLLSDGMLFEQDTLMQVDTLNKVKQGIIGNNITKVIDKCIYFFSKFQPSHKSETFELFKRRFYEKYEEQEVPLVVALDPQVGIGYGNWTENNGDINPLLQGLPNPFLDRSYKIDMDLTPVTMLLIKKYEEAIKQGLHEIEILDEDLNEFEERDLKLPQCSVMLSVLSNDDTPSILLKGIIGGATSRLISRFEYLDSKIENFVNEINKRDELYYKDCIVAEVMHLPEDRIGNIQMHPNNRQYGICYLSSPTTKYVKKIIPIDDITISVYHGQEVILKSKKNKKRIIPMLSTAHNTKNGLPIYSFLSDYINQESMSYSFDWGSYFHNKSFLPRVIYSNVILKPARWLIHPNEFPQNKNLNSDELYSWKLKQRIPDEILITLGDNQLYINFNKEHLVKIFISELKKKRPIILEEFLYSSKNINLVESQEGFFANELIINLYKK
;
A
#
# COMPACT_ATOMS: atom_id res chain seq x y z
N MET A 1 -20.36 20.40 -32.03
CA MET A 1 -21.23 20.21 -30.85
C MET A 1 -21.42 21.61 -30.27
N CYS A 2 -22.57 22.25 -30.52
CA CYS A 2 -22.85 23.59 -30.02
C CYS A 2 -23.05 23.52 -28.50
N ILE A 3 -22.21 24.22 -27.79
CA ILE A 3 -22.44 24.59 -26.39
C ILE A 3 -23.60 25.59 -26.42
N ARG A 4 -24.83 25.08 -26.41
CA ARG A 4 -26.04 25.82 -26.17
C ARG A 4 -26.61 25.45 -24.84
N ASP A 5 -25.84 25.62 -23.81
CA ASP A 5 -26.38 25.76 -22.46
C ASP A 5 -25.42 26.69 -21.73
N SER A 6 -25.59 27.95 -21.97
CA SER A 6 -25.22 28.99 -21.04
C SER A 6 -26.13 28.82 -19.82
N HIS A 7 -25.91 27.75 -19.06
CA HIS A 7 -26.48 27.68 -17.75
C HIS A 7 -26.03 28.91 -17.00
N ASN A 8 -27.00 29.65 -16.64
CA ASN A 8 -27.09 30.85 -15.87
C ASN A 8 -25.76 31.29 -15.26
N LEU A 9 -25.21 32.41 -15.75
CA LEU A 9 -24.07 33.08 -15.10
C LEU A 9 -24.27 33.20 -13.58
N SER A 10 -25.51 33.27 -13.11
CA SER A 10 -25.88 33.22 -11.69
C SER A 10 -25.57 31.88 -11.00
N GLU A 11 -25.76 30.76 -11.66
CA GLU A 11 -25.46 29.42 -11.11
C GLU A 11 -23.95 29.17 -11.05
N ILE A 12 -23.22 29.62 -12.09
CA ILE A 12 -21.75 29.58 -12.09
C ILE A 12 -21.18 30.47 -10.98
N ASN A 13 -21.70 31.68 -10.80
CA ASN A 13 -21.27 32.57 -9.75
C ASN A 13 -21.60 32.01 -8.36
N TYR A 14 -22.78 31.42 -8.18
CA TYR A 14 -23.15 30.77 -6.93
C TYR A 14 -22.18 29.61 -6.59
N ASN A 15 -21.86 28.75 -7.55
CA ASN A 15 -20.92 27.66 -7.36
C ASN A 15 -19.51 28.18 -7.04
N LEU A 16 -19.05 29.28 -7.65
CA LEU A 16 -17.76 29.89 -7.35
C LEU A 16 -17.73 30.50 -5.94
N GLU A 17 -18.78 31.18 -5.51
CA GLU A 17 -18.91 31.73 -4.15
C GLU A 17 -18.93 30.60 -3.12
N PHE A 18 -19.66 29.53 -3.38
CA PHE A 18 -19.69 28.33 -2.53
C PHE A 18 -18.29 27.70 -2.39
N ILE A 19 -17.60 27.45 -3.49
CA ILE A 19 -16.24 26.88 -3.48
C ILE A 19 -15.27 27.81 -2.74
N ASN A 20 -15.33 29.12 -2.99
CA ASN A 20 -14.47 30.08 -2.30
C ASN A 20 -14.72 30.13 -0.80
N SER A 21 -15.98 30.04 -0.37
CA SER A 21 -16.36 29.96 1.03
C SER A 21 -15.82 28.70 1.70
N LEU A 22 -15.91 27.55 1.03
CA LEU A 22 -15.36 26.30 1.50
C LEU A 22 -13.83 26.35 1.62
N ILE A 23 -13.15 26.87 0.60
CA ILE A 23 -11.69 27.05 0.62
C ILE A 23 -11.28 27.99 1.76
N TYR A 24 -12.03 29.05 2.01
CA TYR A 24 -11.77 29.97 3.13
C TYR A 24 -11.88 29.25 4.48
N LEU A 25 -12.97 28.52 4.72
CA LEU A 25 -13.18 27.75 5.95
C LEU A 25 -12.09 26.69 6.18
N LEU A 26 -11.69 25.98 5.12
CA LEU A 26 -10.60 24.99 5.20
C LEU A 26 -9.27 25.66 5.59
N LYS A 27 -8.93 26.81 5.01
CA LYS A 27 -7.72 27.58 5.35
C LYS A 27 -7.75 28.11 6.78
N GLU A 28 -8.91 28.51 7.29
CA GLU A 28 -9.06 28.91 8.69
C GLU A 28 -8.91 27.69 9.61
N CYS A 29 -9.48 26.54 9.23
CA CYS A 29 -9.30 25.28 9.95
C CYS A 29 -7.83 24.87 10.06
N ASP A 30 -7.02 25.10 9.02
CA ASP A 30 -5.58 24.80 9.04
C ASP A 30 -4.78 25.68 10.01
N LYS A 31 -5.23 26.92 10.25
CA LYS A 31 -4.54 27.87 11.15
C LYS A 31 -4.82 27.62 12.63
N GLU A 32 -5.99 27.04 12.93
CA GLU A 32 -6.45 26.86 14.29
C GLU A 32 -5.82 25.64 14.99
N SER A 33 -5.68 25.74 16.30
CA SER A 33 -5.28 24.58 17.14
C SER A 33 -6.38 23.50 17.16
N LEU A 34 -6.00 22.25 17.43
CA LEU A 34 -6.93 21.12 17.44
C LEU A 34 -8.20 21.32 18.27
N GLY A 35 -8.11 22.03 19.41
CA GLY A 35 -9.25 22.28 20.29
C GLY A 35 -10.26 23.30 19.75
N ASN A 36 -9.88 24.16 18.81
CA ASN A 36 -10.73 25.25 18.30
C ASN A 36 -11.37 24.95 16.94
N LYS A 37 -11.06 23.80 16.33
CA LYS A 37 -11.52 23.46 14.98
C LYS A 37 -12.99 23.06 14.90
N GLU A 38 -13.59 22.66 16.00
CA GLU A 38 -14.97 22.10 16.02
C GLU A 38 -16.01 23.07 15.42
N SER A 39 -15.94 24.36 15.77
CA SER A 39 -16.87 25.36 15.26
C SER A 39 -16.74 25.57 13.75
N ILE A 40 -15.49 25.54 13.22
CA ILE A 40 -15.21 25.70 11.79
C ILE A 40 -15.69 24.47 11.04
N ILE A 41 -15.41 23.27 11.56
CA ILE A 41 -15.88 22.00 11.01
C ILE A 41 -17.40 21.97 10.93
N ASN A 42 -18.10 22.40 11.98
CA ASN A 42 -19.54 22.49 11.97
C ASN A 42 -20.09 23.49 10.93
N ASN A 43 -19.37 24.58 10.67
CA ASN A 43 -19.72 25.52 9.61
C ASN A 43 -19.52 24.91 8.22
N ILE A 44 -18.45 24.13 8.03
CA ILE A 44 -18.23 23.37 6.77
C ILE A 44 -19.37 22.37 6.56
N TYR A 45 -19.76 21.63 7.60
CA TYR A 45 -20.88 20.69 7.53
C TYR A 45 -22.19 21.40 7.14
N ARG A 46 -22.50 22.55 7.74
CA ARG A 46 -23.70 23.34 7.38
C ARG A 46 -23.66 23.78 5.95
N LEU A 47 -22.54 24.35 5.50
CA LEU A 47 -22.36 24.82 4.12
C LEU A 47 -22.59 23.68 3.10
N LEU A 48 -22.11 22.47 3.39
CA LEU A 48 -22.26 21.32 2.51
C LEU A 48 -23.65 20.69 2.57
N SER A 49 -24.31 20.70 3.75
CA SER A 49 -25.65 20.14 3.91
C SER A 49 -26.73 20.87 3.11
N ASP A 50 -26.50 22.13 2.80
CA ASP A 50 -27.44 22.95 2.00
C ASP A 50 -27.43 22.59 0.51
N GLY A 51 -26.44 21.80 0.04
CA GLY A 51 -26.30 21.51 -1.39
C GLY A 51 -25.98 20.06 -1.78
N MET A 52 -25.57 19.20 -0.86
CA MET A 52 -25.11 17.84 -1.17
C MET A 52 -25.54 16.80 -0.15
N LEU A 53 -25.85 15.58 -0.63
CA LEU A 53 -25.99 14.40 0.23
C LEU A 53 -24.59 13.81 0.45
N PHE A 54 -24.14 13.70 1.72
CA PHE A 54 -22.87 13.08 2.07
C PHE A 54 -22.97 12.37 3.43
N GLU A 55 -22.10 11.40 3.64
CA GLU A 55 -21.94 10.73 4.94
C GLU A 55 -20.96 11.54 5.80
N GLN A 56 -21.40 11.98 6.99
CA GLN A 56 -20.61 12.83 7.89
C GLN A 56 -19.24 12.25 8.24
N ASP A 57 -19.16 10.94 8.46
CA ASP A 57 -17.94 10.27 8.91
C ASP A 57 -16.82 10.22 7.86
N THR A 58 -17.12 10.64 6.64
CA THR A 58 -16.22 10.50 5.49
C THR A 58 -15.84 11.80 4.81
N LEU A 59 -16.33 12.92 5.35
CA LEU A 59 -16.29 14.21 4.66
C LEU A 59 -14.89 14.83 4.59
N MET A 60 -14.07 14.64 5.61
CA MET A 60 -12.79 15.31 5.72
C MET A 60 -11.65 14.33 5.93
N GLN A 61 -10.56 14.55 5.20
CA GLN A 61 -9.27 13.95 5.47
C GLN A 61 -8.35 15.02 6.06
N VAL A 62 -7.61 14.65 7.11
CA VAL A 62 -6.64 15.51 7.76
C VAL A 62 -5.27 14.88 7.65
N ASP A 63 -4.35 15.55 6.97
CA ASP A 63 -2.94 15.19 6.96
C ASP A 63 -2.18 16.17 7.84
N THR A 64 -1.28 15.67 8.70
CA THR A 64 -0.53 16.48 9.65
C THR A 64 0.95 16.50 9.28
N LEU A 65 1.56 17.68 9.39
CA LEU A 65 2.99 17.87 9.19
C LEU A 65 3.69 18.16 10.52
N ASN A 66 4.52 17.25 10.99
CA ASN A 66 5.38 17.49 12.15
C ASN A 66 6.69 18.14 11.72
N LYS A 67 7.01 19.29 12.31
CA LYS A 67 8.31 19.95 12.11
C LYS A 67 9.38 19.25 12.93
N VAL A 68 10.11 18.36 12.29
CA VAL A 68 11.24 17.64 12.89
C VAL A 68 12.42 18.57 13.06
N LYS A 69 13.06 18.56 14.24
CA LYS A 69 14.24 19.39 14.51
C LYS A 69 15.44 18.98 13.67
N GLN A 70 15.66 17.68 13.53
CA GLN A 70 16.77 17.09 12.78
C GLN A 70 16.36 15.73 12.20
N GLY A 71 16.71 15.47 10.96
CA GLY A 71 16.46 14.20 10.28
C GLY A 71 17.74 13.72 9.57
N ILE A 72 18.60 12.99 10.28
CA ILE A 72 19.81 12.38 9.72
C ILE A 72 19.76 10.89 9.96
N ILE A 73 19.98 10.12 8.88
CA ILE A 73 20.09 8.66 8.93
C ILE A 73 21.58 8.32 8.88
N GLY A 74 22.06 7.61 9.90
CA GLY A 74 23.46 7.17 9.98
C GLY A 74 23.76 6.01 9.02
N ASN A 75 25.05 5.86 8.68
CA ASN A 75 25.56 4.77 7.82
C ASN A 75 25.28 3.36 8.42
N ASN A 76 25.03 3.25 9.72
CA ASN A 76 24.64 2.00 10.36
C ASN A 76 23.30 1.49 9.83
N ILE A 77 22.33 2.38 9.57
CA ILE A 77 21.03 1.98 8.99
C ILE A 77 21.19 1.51 7.54
N THR A 78 22.05 2.15 6.74
CA THR A 78 22.26 1.70 5.35
C THR A 78 22.86 0.29 5.30
N LYS A 79 23.79 -0.06 6.22
CA LYS A 79 24.31 -1.43 6.32
C LYS A 79 23.24 -2.46 6.70
N VAL A 80 22.27 -2.06 7.51
CA VAL A 80 21.14 -2.94 7.84
C VAL A 80 20.24 -3.14 6.63
N ILE A 81 20.03 -2.11 5.83
CA ILE A 81 19.27 -2.21 4.58
C ILE A 81 19.96 -3.16 3.58
N ASP A 82 21.29 -3.11 3.47
CA ASP A 82 22.04 -4.04 2.64
C ASP A 82 21.83 -5.50 3.05
N LYS A 83 21.75 -5.78 4.37
CA LYS A 83 21.37 -7.11 4.88
C LYS A 83 19.94 -7.49 4.50
N CYS A 84 18.99 -6.56 4.53
CA CYS A 84 17.63 -6.83 4.08
C CYS A 84 17.58 -7.20 2.59
N ILE A 85 18.34 -6.49 1.76
CA ILE A 85 18.45 -6.78 0.32
C ILE A 85 19.07 -8.17 0.11
N TYR A 86 20.16 -8.50 0.81
CA TYR A 86 20.76 -9.83 0.78
C TYR A 86 19.77 -10.91 1.23
N PHE A 87 19.06 -10.70 2.32
CA PHE A 87 18.02 -11.63 2.79
C PHE A 87 17.02 -11.95 1.69
N PHE A 88 16.44 -10.93 1.06
CA PHE A 88 15.44 -11.15 0.01
C PHE A 88 16.04 -11.67 -1.30
N SER A 89 17.34 -11.50 -1.57
CA SER A 89 17.98 -12.14 -2.71
C SER A 89 17.99 -13.66 -2.61
N LYS A 90 17.95 -14.19 -1.39
CA LYS A 90 17.89 -15.61 -1.06
C LYS A 90 16.46 -16.06 -0.74
N PHE A 91 15.79 -15.32 0.15
CA PHE A 91 14.49 -15.64 0.70
C PHE A 91 13.38 -14.94 -0.10
N GLN A 92 13.04 -15.50 -1.25
CA GLN A 92 11.98 -14.95 -2.09
C GLN A 92 10.67 -15.72 -1.91
N PRO A 93 9.59 -15.08 -1.44
CA PRO A 93 8.26 -15.52 -1.81
C PRO A 93 8.06 -15.14 -3.29
N SER A 94 7.61 -16.06 -4.11
CA SER A 94 7.32 -15.80 -5.53
C SER A 94 6.00 -15.04 -5.68
N HIS A 95 5.99 -13.75 -5.41
CA HIS A 95 4.80 -12.92 -5.64
C HIS A 95 4.83 -12.27 -7.03
N LYS A 96 4.87 -13.13 -8.06
CA LYS A 96 4.49 -12.67 -9.39
C LYS A 96 2.97 -12.57 -9.42
N SER A 97 2.44 -11.50 -10.01
CA SER A 97 1.01 -11.41 -10.27
C SER A 97 0.60 -12.57 -11.19
N GLU A 98 -0.15 -13.53 -10.66
CA GLU A 98 -0.64 -14.68 -11.44
C GLU A 98 -1.44 -14.19 -12.65
N THR A 99 -2.23 -13.14 -12.46
CA THR A 99 -3.00 -12.49 -13.53
C THR A 99 -2.10 -11.98 -14.65
N PHE A 100 -0.96 -11.36 -14.29
CA PHE A 100 -0.03 -10.82 -15.28
C PHE A 100 0.74 -11.94 -16.00
N GLU A 101 1.15 -12.99 -15.29
CA GLU A 101 1.80 -14.15 -15.90
C GLU A 101 0.84 -14.93 -16.82
N LEU A 102 -0.43 -15.09 -16.41
CA LEU A 102 -1.47 -15.69 -17.23
C LEU A 102 -1.72 -14.86 -18.50
N PHE A 103 -1.77 -13.54 -18.36
CA PHE A 103 -1.93 -12.64 -19.51
C PHE A 103 -0.77 -12.77 -20.50
N LYS A 104 0.49 -12.80 -20.04
CA LYS A 104 1.67 -12.97 -20.91
C LYS A 104 1.57 -14.26 -21.74
N ARG A 105 1.24 -15.36 -21.07
CA ARG A 105 1.09 -16.66 -21.73
C ARG A 105 0.00 -16.63 -22.79
N ARG A 106 -1.23 -16.15 -22.44
CA ARG A 106 -2.35 -16.06 -23.38
C ARG A 106 -2.09 -15.09 -24.53
N PHE A 107 -1.35 -14.00 -24.25
CA PHE A 107 -0.96 -13.07 -25.30
C PHE A 107 -0.04 -13.73 -26.31
N TYR A 108 0.98 -14.44 -25.83
CA TYR A 108 1.94 -15.13 -26.68
C TYR A 108 1.29 -16.27 -27.50
N GLU A 109 0.36 -17.01 -26.91
CA GLU A 109 -0.42 -18.05 -27.60
C GLU A 109 -1.28 -17.46 -28.73
N LYS A 110 -1.82 -16.25 -28.60
CA LYS A 110 -2.73 -15.65 -29.59
C LYS A 110 -2.01 -14.79 -30.62
N TYR A 111 -1.04 -14.02 -30.20
CA TYR A 111 -0.41 -12.97 -31.00
C TYR A 111 1.09 -13.17 -31.21
N GLU A 112 1.70 -14.15 -30.54
CA GLU A 112 3.17 -14.35 -30.52
C GLU A 112 3.87 -13.05 -30.11
N GLU A 113 4.81 -12.55 -30.90
CA GLU A 113 5.56 -11.31 -30.67
C GLU A 113 4.97 -10.09 -31.41
N GLN A 114 3.78 -10.22 -31.98
CA GLN A 114 3.16 -9.13 -32.73
C GLN A 114 2.87 -7.94 -31.84
N GLU A 115 3.06 -6.75 -32.42
CA GLU A 115 2.70 -5.49 -31.78
C GLU A 115 1.20 -5.22 -32.00
N VAL A 116 0.40 -5.25 -30.92
CA VAL A 116 -1.06 -5.11 -30.92
C VAL A 116 -1.45 -3.82 -30.17
N PRO A 117 -2.50 -3.08 -30.56
CA PRO A 117 -3.01 -1.98 -29.76
C PRO A 117 -3.39 -2.44 -28.34
N LEU A 118 -2.98 -1.70 -27.30
CA LEU A 118 -3.24 -2.06 -25.91
C LEU A 118 -4.74 -2.25 -25.64
N VAL A 119 -5.57 -1.35 -26.16
CA VAL A 119 -7.04 -1.42 -26.00
C VAL A 119 -7.64 -2.67 -26.62
N VAL A 120 -7.05 -3.18 -27.71
CA VAL A 120 -7.49 -4.43 -28.36
C VAL A 120 -7.04 -5.64 -27.55
N ALA A 121 -5.78 -5.65 -27.07
CA ALA A 121 -5.25 -6.76 -26.29
C ALA A 121 -6.00 -6.97 -24.97
N LEU A 122 -6.40 -5.86 -24.32
CA LEU A 122 -7.11 -5.89 -23.03
C LEU A 122 -8.64 -5.93 -23.14
N ASP A 123 -9.18 -5.92 -24.37
CA ASP A 123 -10.60 -6.13 -24.60
C ASP A 123 -10.97 -7.61 -24.39
N PRO A 124 -11.95 -7.93 -23.54
CA PRO A 124 -12.30 -9.32 -23.24
C PRO A 124 -13.02 -10.03 -24.39
N GLN A 125 -13.62 -9.33 -25.33
CA GLN A 125 -14.36 -9.93 -26.44
C GLN A 125 -13.45 -10.14 -27.66
N VAL A 126 -12.63 -9.17 -27.99
CA VAL A 126 -11.78 -9.19 -29.19
C VAL A 126 -10.37 -9.66 -28.87
N GLY A 127 -9.84 -9.27 -27.70
CA GLY A 127 -8.48 -9.53 -27.24
C GLY A 127 -8.36 -10.74 -26.34
N ILE A 128 -7.72 -10.51 -25.21
CA ILE A 128 -7.45 -11.51 -24.16
C ILE A 128 -8.19 -11.11 -22.89
N GLY A 129 -8.41 -9.80 -22.69
CA GLY A 129 -8.88 -9.23 -21.43
C GLY A 129 -7.78 -9.17 -20.37
N TYR A 130 -8.06 -8.52 -19.23
CA TYR A 130 -7.20 -8.46 -18.07
C TYR A 130 -8.02 -8.34 -16.79
N GLY A 131 -7.57 -9.02 -15.73
CA GLY A 131 -8.23 -9.01 -14.41
C GLY A 131 -8.74 -10.38 -13.99
N ASN A 132 -9.62 -10.41 -13.00
CA ASN A 132 -10.20 -11.64 -12.44
C ASN A 132 -11.27 -12.28 -13.36
N TRP A 133 -10.91 -12.49 -14.60
CA TRP A 133 -11.69 -13.29 -15.52
C TRP A 133 -11.45 -14.76 -15.19
N THR A 134 -12.08 -15.26 -14.15
CA THR A 134 -12.13 -16.71 -13.94
C THR A 134 -12.98 -17.30 -15.06
N GLU A 135 -12.58 -18.46 -15.58
CA GLU A 135 -13.28 -19.18 -16.65
C GLU A 135 -14.79 -19.41 -16.42
N ASN A 136 -15.25 -19.14 -15.19
CA ASN A 136 -16.63 -19.29 -14.75
C ASN A 136 -17.39 -17.96 -14.56
N ASN A 137 -16.78 -16.80 -14.74
CA ASN A 137 -17.49 -15.53 -14.68
C ASN A 137 -17.99 -15.19 -16.08
N GLY A 138 -19.24 -15.51 -16.34
CA GLY A 138 -19.97 -14.96 -17.48
C GLY A 138 -19.85 -13.43 -17.47
N ASP A 139 -20.12 -12.82 -18.63
CA ASP A 139 -20.02 -11.38 -18.88
C ASP A 139 -20.31 -10.55 -17.64
N ILE A 140 -19.34 -9.75 -17.19
CA ILE A 140 -19.61 -8.69 -16.23
C ILE A 140 -20.41 -7.63 -16.99
N ASN A 141 -21.72 -7.86 -17.01
CA ASN A 141 -22.65 -6.88 -17.53
C ASN A 141 -22.83 -5.82 -16.43
N PRO A 142 -22.57 -4.53 -16.67
CA PRO A 142 -22.83 -3.48 -15.70
C PRO A 142 -24.25 -3.49 -15.15
N LEU A 143 -25.22 -4.01 -15.91
CA LEU A 143 -26.60 -4.20 -15.47
C LEU A 143 -26.78 -5.29 -14.42
N LEU A 144 -25.81 -6.17 -14.23
CA LEU A 144 -25.82 -7.23 -13.21
C LEU A 144 -25.01 -6.85 -11.96
N GLN A 145 -24.38 -5.69 -11.97
CA GLN A 145 -23.59 -5.19 -10.85
C GLN A 145 -24.53 -4.94 -9.65
N GLY A 146 -24.22 -5.53 -8.52
CA GLY A 146 -25.01 -5.42 -7.29
C GLY A 146 -26.10 -6.49 -7.13
N LEU A 147 -26.32 -7.39 -8.11
CA LEU A 147 -27.15 -8.56 -7.89
C LEU A 147 -26.35 -9.63 -7.10
N PRO A 148 -26.96 -10.29 -6.11
CA PRO A 148 -26.31 -11.38 -5.40
C PRO A 148 -25.99 -12.50 -6.40
N ASN A 149 -24.70 -12.77 -6.59
CA ASN A 149 -24.25 -13.87 -7.45
C ASN A 149 -24.20 -15.16 -6.60
N PRO A 150 -25.12 -16.11 -6.79
CA PRO A 150 -25.15 -17.35 -6.01
C PRO A 150 -23.95 -18.27 -6.27
N PHE A 151 -23.14 -17.98 -7.30
CA PHE A 151 -21.93 -18.76 -7.66
C PHE A 151 -20.64 -18.19 -7.09
N LEU A 152 -20.69 -17.11 -6.30
CA LEU A 152 -19.55 -16.59 -5.55
C LEU A 152 -19.32 -17.35 -4.22
N ASP A 153 -19.56 -18.64 -4.21
CA ASP A 153 -18.99 -19.49 -3.16
C ASP A 153 -17.48 -19.62 -3.46
N ARG A 154 -16.75 -18.61 -3.01
CA ARG A 154 -15.29 -18.61 -3.04
C ARG A 154 -14.80 -19.60 -1.98
N SER A 155 -14.94 -20.88 -2.28
CA SER A 155 -14.04 -21.85 -1.67
C SER A 155 -12.63 -21.51 -2.16
N TYR A 156 -11.93 -20.70 -1.37
CA TYR A 156 -10.49 -20.53 -1.56
C TYR A 156 -9.88 -21.92 -1.45
N LYS A 157 -9.58 -22.56 -2.57
CA LYS A 157 -8.59 -23.61 -2.59
C LYS A 157 -7.31 -22.94 -2.13
N ILE A 158 -6.93 -23.21 -0.90
CA ILE A 158 -5.63 -22.86 -0.39
C ILE A 158 -4.69 -23.85 -1.10
N ASP A 159 -4.18 -23.46 -2.27
CA ASP A 159 -3.05 -24.15 -2.85
C ASP A 159 -1.87 -23.92 -1.89
N MET A 160 -1.52 -24.95 -1.15
CA MET A 160 -0.37 -24.94 -0.29
C MET A 160 0.87 -25.13 -1.14
N ASP A 161 1.48 -24.03 -1.55
CA ASP A 161 2.77 -24.06 -2.22
C ASP A 161 3.86 -24.41 -1.18
N LEU A 162 4.21 -25.69 -1.11
CA LEU A 162 5.29 -26.19 -0.26
C LEU A 162 6.64 -25.90 -0.93
N THR A 163 7.00 -24.63 -1.00
CA THR A 163 8.31 -24.21 -1.47
C THR A 163 9.40 -24.55 -0.42
N PRO A 164 10.69 -24.63 -0.81
CA PRO A 164 11.77 -24.79 0.16
C PRO A 164 11.74 -23.75 1.29
N VAL A 165 11.36 -22.50 0.98
CA VAL A 165 11.17 -21.42 1.97
C VAL A 165 10.03 -21.76 2.93
N THR A 166 8.90 -22.24 2.43
CA THR A 166 7.75 -22.66 3.27
C THR A 166 8.14 -23.81 4.19
N MET A 167 8.92 -24.78 3.71
CA MET A 167 9.40 -25.92 4.49
C MET A 167 10.35 -25.49 5.62
N LEU A 168 11.26 -24.55 5.36
CA LEU A 168 12.12 -23.96 6.39
C LEU A 168 11.28 -23.26 7.48
N LEU A 169 10.30 -22.46 7.07
CA LEU A 169 9.41 -21.75 7.99
C LEU A 169 8.59 -22.71 8.85
N ILE A 170 8.06 -23.81 8.27
CA ILE A 170 7.33 -24.84 9.01
C ILE A 170 8.22 -25.46 10.07
N LYS A 171 9.45 -25.90 9.71
CA LYS A 171 10.40 -26.48 10.64
C LYS A 171 10.68 -25.55 11.82
N LYS A 172 11.07 -24.30 11.54
CA LYS A 172 11.38 -23.31 12.59
C LYS A 172 10.16 -22.99 13.45
N TYR A 173 8.98 -22.89 12.85
CA TYR A 173 7.73 -22.66 13.56
C TYR A 173 7.43 -23.79 14.54
N GLU A 174 7.49 -25.05 14.11
CA GLU A 174 7.23 -26.21 14.96
C GLU A 174 8.21 -26.32 16.13
N GLU A 175 9.49 -26.04 15.86
CA GLU A 175 10.52 -25.99 16.90
C GLU A 175 10.21 -24.89 17.93
N ALA A 176 9.86 -23.68 17.47
CA ALA A 176 9.52 -22.55 18.34
C ALA A 176 8.27 -22.84 19.20
N ILE A 177 7.22 -23.40 18.62
CA ILE A 177 6.00 -23.76 19.36
C ILE A 177 6.28 -24.83 20.40
N LYS A 178 7.05 -25.86 20.05
CA LYS A 178 7.43 -26.94 20.97
C LYS A 178 8.24 -26.43 22.18
N GLN A 179 9.11 -25.45 21.94
CA GLN A 179 9.95 -24.84 22.99
C GLN A 179 9.24 -23.66 23.69
N GLY A 180 8.08 -23.24 23.24
CA GLY A 180 7.35 -22.10 23.78
C GLY A 180 8.00 -20.75 23.51
N LEU A 181 8.76 -20.64 22.41
CA LEU A 181 9.43 -19.40 22.02
C LEU A 181 8.44 -18.41 21.38
N HIS A 182 8.69 -17.13 21.59
CA HIS A 182 7.95 -16.03 20.97
C HIS A 182 8.64 -15.47 19.72
N GLU A 183 9.81 -16.00 19.38
CA GLU A 183 10.68 -15.50 18.32
C GLU A 183 11.34 -16.66 17.58
N ILE A 184 11.50 -16.52 16.27
CA ILE A 184 12.31 -17.37 15.42
C ILE A 184 13.37 -16.52 14.74
N GLU A 185 14.60 -16.98 14.77
CA GLU A 185 15.70 -16.38 14.03
C GLU A 185 15.99 -17.18 12.75
N ILE A 186 16.07 -16.47 11.65
CA ILE A 186 16.59 -17.01 10.38
C ILE A 186 18.06 -16.65 10.34
N LEU A 187 18.92 -17.66 10.23
CA LEU A 187 20.37 -17.50 10.21
C LEU A 187 20.91 -17.51 8.77
N ASP A 188 22.14 -17.06 8.60
CA ASP A 188 22.83 -17.13 7.31
C ASP A 188 22.98 -18.58 6.82
N GLU A 189 23.17 -19.52 7.74
CA GLU A 189 23.22 -20.96 7.45
C GLU A 189 21.93 -21.46 6.83
N ASP A 190 20.77 -20.99 7.30
CA ASP A 190 19.47 -21.34 6.73
C ASP A 190 19.34 -20.82 5.28
N LEU A 191 19.96 -19.68 4.98
CA LEU A 191 19.93 -19.06 3.65
C LEU A 191 20.90 -19.70 2.66
N ASN A 192 21.91 -20.44 3.12
CA ASN A 192 22.89 -21.09 2.24
C ASN A 192 22.29 -22.18 1.36
N GLU A 193 21.13 -22.72 1.74
CA GLU A 193 20.39 -23.70 0.93
C GLU A 193 19.68 -23.07 -0.27
N PHE A 194 19.57 -21.73 -0.32
CA PHE A 194 18.87 -21.00 -1.39
C PHE A 194 19.86 -20.33 -2.34
N GLU A 195 19.54 -20.39 -3.63
CA GLU A 195 20.30 -19.67 -4.66
C GLU A 195 20.06 -18.15 -4.52
N GLU A 196 21.12 -17.40 -4.67
CA GLU A 196 21.03 -15.94 -4.75
C GLU A 196 20.47 -15.52 -6.11
N ARG A 197 19.45 -14.67 -6.09
CA ARG A 197 18.79 -14.18 -7.30
C ARG A 197 18.96 -12.67 -7.40
N ASP A 198 19.11 -12.18 -8.62
CA ASP A 198 19.07 -10.73 -8.86
C ASP A 198 17.68 -10.21 -8.53
N LEU A 199 17.62 -9.35 -7.51
CA LEU A 199 16.42 -8.58 -7.21
C LEU A 199 16.28 -7.51 -8.28
N LYS A 200 15.16 -7.53 -9.00
CA LYS A 200 14.83 -6.45 -9.95
C LYS A 200 14.50 -5.17 -9.17
N LEU A 201 15.53 -4.47 -8.72
CA LEU A 201 15.45 -3.26 -7.93
C LEU A 201 16.34 -2.16 -8.55
N PRO A 202 15.96 -1.62 -9.72
CA PRO A 202 16.70 -0.50 -10.30
C PRO A 202 16.66 0.72 -9.38
N GLN A 203 15.53 0.90 -8.74
CA GLN A 203 15.26 1.84 -7.67
C GLN A 203 14.13 1.30 -6.81
N CYS A 204 14.17 1.60 -5.52
CA CYS A 204 13.16 1.15 -4.59
C CYS A 204 13.06 2.08 -3.38
N SER A 205 11.93 1.97 -2.68
CA SER A 205 11.73 2.60 -1.37
C SER A 205 11.75 1.53 -0.29
N VAL A 206 12.60 1.68 0.69
CA VAL A 206 12.61 0.83 1.88
C VAL A 206 11.81 1.50 2.96
N MET A 207 10.74 0.84 3.41
CA MET A 207 9.88 1.29 4.49
C MET A 207 10.24 0.55 5.76
N LEU A 208 10.67 1.27 6.78
CA LEU A 208 11.13 0.70 8.04
C LEU A 208 10.85 1.60 9.23
N SER A 209 10.89 1.02 10.44
CA SER A 209 10.94 1.77 11.70
C SER A 209 12.21 1.39 12.46
N VAL A 210 12.89 2.36 13.02
CA VAL A 210 14.05 2.13 13.88
C VAL A 210 13.58 1.96 15.31
N LEU A 211 13.88 0.83 15.92
CA LEU A 211 13.45 0.45 17.26
C LEU A 211 14.51 0.71 18.33
N SER A 212 15.79 0.65 17.98
CA SER A 212 16.91 1.11 18.82
C SER A 212 17.96 1.80 17.94
N ASN A 213 18.66 2.77 18.51
CA ASN A 213 19.70 3.53 17.80
C ASN A 213 21.08 3.31 18.43
N ASP A 214 21.33 2.09 18.84
CA ASP A 214 22.64 1.64 19.35
C ASP A 214 23.66 1.49 18.20
N ASP A 215 24.86 1.08 18.49
CA ASP A 215 25.90 0.81 17.47
C ASP A 215 25.43 -0.20 16.41
N THR A 216 24.57 -1.14 16.82
CA THR A 216 23.86 -2.09 15.94
C THR A 216 22.34 -1.86 16.05
N PRO A 217 21.79 -0.92 15.23
CA PRO A 217 20.40 -0.55 15.35
C PRO A 217 19.47 -1.73 15.03
N SER A 218 18.43 -1.90 15.86
CA SER A 218 17.33 -2.82 15.57
C SER A 218 16.27 -2.11 14.76
N ILE A 219 15.80 -2.71 13.70
CA ILE A 219 14.75 -2.15 12.83
C ILE A 219 13.59 -3.13 12.65
N LEU A 220 12.39 -2.57 12.46
CA LEU A 220 11.25 -3.29 11.89
C LEU A 220 11.20 -2.97 10.40
N LEU A 221 11.42 -3.97 9.55
CA LEU A 221 11.28 -3.84 8.11
C LEU A 221 9.83 -4.05 7.71
N LYS A 222 9.20 -3.03 7.14
CA LYS A 222 7.83 -3.14 6.61
C LYS A 222 7.80 -3.61 5.17
N GLY A 223 8.83 -3.28 4.38
CA GLY A 223 9.01 -3.79 3.03
C GLY A 223 10.03 -3.01 2.21
N ILE A 224 10.43 -3.61 1.10
CA ILE A 224 11.18 -3.00 0.01
C ILE A 224 10.20 -2.85 -1.15
N ILE A 225 9.88 -1.63 -1.53
CA ILE A 225 8.79 -1.32 -2.45
C ILE A 225 9.40 -0.87 -3.77
N GLY A 226 9.15 -1.68 -4.80
CA GLY A 226 9.50 -1.36 -6.18
C GLY A 226 8.47 -0.46 -6.86
N GLY A 227 8.65 -0.23 -8.16
CA GLY A 227 7.80 0.64 -8.96
C GLY A 227 8.20 2.11 -8.84
N ALA A 228 7.22 3.02 -8.86
CA ALA A 228 7.49 4.43 -8.64
C ALA A 228 7.96 4.68 -7.21
N THR A 229 9.21 5.11 -7.03
CA THR A 229 9.79 5.32 -5.70
C THR A 229 9.14 6.49 -4.95
N SER A 230 8.40 7.35 -5.63
CA SER A 230 7.61 8.42 -5.04
C SER A 230 6.23 7.98 -4.52
N ARG A 231 5.77 6.75 -4.81
CA ARG A 231 4.38 6.30 -4.55
C ARG A 231 3.90 6.42 -3.11
N LEU A 232 4.81 6.34 -2.14
CA LEU A 232 4.46 6.45 -0.71
C LEU A 232 4.42 7.89 -0.20
N ILE A 233 5.00 8.84 -0.91
CA ILE A 233 5.20 10.21 -0.45
C ILE A 233 4.52 11.27 -1.30
N SER A 234 4.22 11.00 -2.58
CA SER A 234 3.65 12.00 -3.50
C SER A 234 2.36 12.62 -2.99
N ARG A 235 1.50 11.88 -2.30
CA ARG A 235 0.26 12.43 -1.72
C ARG A 235 0.50 13.56 -0.72
N PHE A 236 1.71 13.69 -0.17
CA PHE A 236 2.07 14.69 0.83
C PHE A 236 2.81 15.91 0.26
N GLU A 237 3.00 15.99 -1.06
CA GLU A 237 3.72 17.10 -1.71
C GLU A 237 3.11 18.47 -1.41
N TYR A 238 1.79 18.53 -1.23
CA TYR A 238 1.09 19.79 -0.95
C TYR A 238 1.34 20.35 0.46
N LEU A 239 1.89 19.54 1.39
CA LEU A 239 2.13 19.93 2.77
C LEU A 239 3.38 20.80 2.94
N ASP A 240 4.45 20.54 2.19
CA ASP A 240 5.74 21.26 2.32
C ASP A 240 6.54 21.21 1.01
N SER A 241 7.08 22.36 0.63
CA SER A 241 7.93 22.49 -0.55
C SER A 241 9.18 21.59 -0.54
N LYS A 242 9.67 21.18 0.64
CA LYS A 242 10.78 20.22 0.75
C LYS A 242 10.34 18.83 0.28
N ILE A 243 9.10 18.43 0.58
CA ILE A 243 8.54 17.16 0.12
C ILE A 243 8.36 17.23 -1.40
N GLU A 244 7.78 18.31 -1.92
CA GLU A 244 7.65 18.53 -3.36
C GLU A 244 8.99 18.46 -4.09
N ASN A 245 10.01 19.16 -3.60
CA ASN A 245 11.35 19.14 -4.17
C ASN A 245 11.97 17.73 -4.14
N PHE A 246 11.78 16.99 -3.04
CA PHE A 246 12.27 15.63 -2.90
C PHE A 246 11.60 14.68 -3.91
N VAL A 247 10.28 14.77 -4.09
CA VAL A 247 9.56 13.98 -5.09
C VAL A 247 10.01 14.34 -6.51
N ASN A 248 10.24 15.63 -6.77
CA ASN A 248 10.77 16.08 -8.07
C ASN A 248 12.17 15.50 -8.36
N GLU A 249 13.04 15.39 -7.35
CA GLU A 249 14.35 14.74 -7.51
C GLU A 249 14.21 13.24 -7.80
N ILE A 250 13.30 12.55 -7.10
CA ILE A 250 12.98 11.15 -7.36
C ILE A 250 12.55 10.98 -8.82
N ASN A 251 11.59 11.77 -9.28
CA ASN A 251 11.06 11.67 -10.62
C ASN A 251 12.13 11.91 -11.71
N LYS A 252 13.05 12.86 -11.48
CA LYS A 252 14.19 13.08 -12.38
C LYS A 252 15.14 11.88 -12.43
N ARG A 253 15.36 11.20 -11.30
CA ARG A 253 16.21 10.00 -11.26
C ARG A 253 15.54 8.82 -11.98
N ASP A 254 14.21 8.64 -11.84
CA ASP A 254 13.45 7.69 -12.64
C ASP A 254 13.65 7.93 -14.14
N GLU A 255 13.49 9.19 -14.60
CA GLU A 255 13.68 9.56 -16.01
C GLU A 255 15.13 9.34 -16.50
N LEU A 256 16.13 9.58 -15.66
CA LEU A 256 17.54 9.34 -15.99
C LEU A 256 17.84 7.82 -16.11
N TYR A 257 17.25 7.00 -15.27
CA TYR A 257 17.42 5.55 -15.35
C TYR A 257 16.81 5.00 -16.65
N TYR A 258 15.62 5.45 -17.00
CA TYR A 258 14.90 5.06 -18.23
C TYR A 258 15.10 6.06 -19.38
N LYS A 259 16.32 6.60 -19.55
CA LYS A 259 16.63 7.71 -20.48
C LYS A 259 16.16 7.51 -21.93
N ASP A 260 16.13 6.28 -22.41
CA ASP A 260 15.70 5.94 -23.77
C ASP A 260 14.21 5.62 -23.90
N CYS A 261 13.48 5.64 -22.79
CA CYS A 261 12.06 5.37 -22.69
C CYS A 261 11.27 6.66 -22.45
N ILE A 262 9.95 6.56 -22.56
CA ILE A 262 9.01 7.56 -22.11
C ILE A 262 8.54 7.13 -20.72
N VAL A 263 8.97 7.83 -19.69
CA VAL A 263 8.46 7.63 -18.33
C VAL A 263 7.20 8.48 -18.16
N ALA A 264 6.06 7.83 -17.96
CA ALA A 264 4.76 8.52 -17.95
C ALA A 264 3.95 8.18 -16.71
N GLU A 265 3.41 9.21 -16.05
CA GLU A 265 2.49 9.02 -14.93
C GLU A 265 1.15 8.50 -15.42
N VAL A 266 0.63 7.44 -14.78
CA VAL A 266 -0.70 6.92 -15.06
C VAL A 266 -1.73 7.73 -14.30
N MET A 267 -2.54 8.46 -15.03
CA MET A 267 -3.59 9.34 -14.51
C MET A 267 -4.94 8.66 -14.71
N HIS A 268 -5.60 8.37 -13.59
CA HIS A 268 -6.90 7.72 -13.56
C HIS A 268 -7.86 8.51 -12.68
N LEU A 269 -9.15 8.56 -13.06
CA LEU A 269 -10.17 9.17 -12.22
C LEU A 269 -10.46 8.22 -11.04
N PRO A 270 -10.29 8.72 -9.81
CA PRO A 270 -10.53 7.89 -8.64
C PRO A 270 -12.02 7.59 -8.46
N GLU A 271 -12.31 6.40 -7.95
CA GLU A 271 -13.64 6.01 -7.49
C GLU A 271 -13.72 6.23 -5.98
N ASP A 272 -14.84 6.74 -5.49
CA ASP A 272 -15.11 6.97 -4.07
C ASP A 272 -13.98 7.70 -3.31
N ARG A 273 -13.62 7.18 -2.13
CA ARG A 273 -12.59 7.70 -1.23
C ARG A 273 -11.16 7.60 -1.74
N ILE A 274 -10.93 6.87 -2.81
CA ILE A 274 -9.62 6.64 -3.40
C ILE A 274 -8.99 7.95 -3.88
N GLY A 275 -9.82 8.95 -4.21
CA GLY A 275 -9.38 10.29 -4.59
C GLY A 275 -8.35 10.89 -3.64
N ASN A 276 -8.51 10.70 -2.35
CA ASN A 276 -7.59 11.21 -1.33
C ASN A 276 -6.17 10.65 -1.42
N ILE A 277 -6.04 9.38 -1.86
CA ILE A 277 -4.74 8.71 -2.02
C ILE A 277 -4.11 9.06 -3.37
N GLN A 278 -4.94 9.30 -4.38
CA GLN A 278 -4.48 9.59 -5.74
C GLN A 278 -4.22 11.07 -6.02
N MET A 279 -4.71 11.96 -5.15
CA MET A 279 -4.48 13.40 -5.30
C MET A 279 -3.02 13.75 -5.00
N HIS A 280 -2.23 13.92 -6.03
CA HIS A 280 -0.87 14.45 -5.97
C HIS A 280 -0.59 15.30 -7.22
N PRO A 281 0.33 16.26 -7.17
CA PRO A 281 0.80 16.97 -8.35
C PRO A 281 1.43 15.99 -9.33
N ASN A 282 1.14 16.14 -10.62
CA ASN A 282 1.84 15.35 -11.62
C ASN A 282 3.07 16.14 -12.10
N ASN A 283 4.23 15.75 -11.59
CA ASN A 283 5.50 16.41 -11.84
C ASN A 283 6.32 15.75 -12.96
N ARG A 284 5.77 14.73 -13.67
CA ARG A 284 6.43 14.09 -14.81
C ARG A 284 6.08 14.80 -16.12
N GLN A 285 6.99 14.71 -17.10
CA GLN A 285 6.82 15.33 -18.41
C GLN A 285 5.65 14.71 -19.20
N TYR A 286 5.45 13.40 -19.06
CA TYR A 286 4.43 12.64 -19.78
C TYR A 286 3.36 12.10 -18.84
N GLY A 287 2.11 12.08 -19.30
CA GLY A 287 1.00 11.43 -18.61
C GLY A 287 0.23 10.50 -19.54
N ILE A 288 -0.13 9.31 -19.04
CA ILE A 288 -1.09 8.39 -19.66
C ILE A 288 -2.44 8.68 -19.03
N CYS A 289 -3.34 9.31 -19.79
CA CYS A 289 -4.66 9.65 -19.29
C CYS A 289 -5.66 8.53 -19.58
N TYR A 290 -6.20 7.96 -18.51
CA TYR A 290 -7.24 6.96 -18.59
C TYR A 290 -8.46 7.42 -17.78
N LEU A 291 -9.55 7.74 -18.47
CA LEU A 291 -10.78 8.30 -17.89
C LEU A 291 -10.55 9.56 -17.03
N SER A 292 -9.53 10.33 -17.37
CA SER A 292 -9.16 11.56 -16.66
C SER A 292 -8.62 12.60 -17.63
N SER A 293 -8.61 13.85 -17.19
CA SER A 293 -7.96 14.95 -17.90
C SER A 293 -6.94 15.61 -17.01
N PRO A 294 -5.67 15.75 -17.46
CA PRO A 294 -4.65 16.39 -16.66
C PRO A 294 -4.91 17.88 -16.52
N THR A 295 -4.55 18.43 -15.37
CA THR A 295 -4.38 19.88 -15.28
C THR A 295 -3.15 20.29 -16.08
N THR A 296 -3.31 21.23 -16.98
CA THR A 296 -2.27 21.65 -17.95
C THR A 296 -1.00 22.22 -17.33
N LYS A 297 -0.96 22.46 -16.02
CA LYS A 297 0.15 23.09 -15.33
C LYS A 297 1.43 22.24 -15.29
N TYR A 298 1.30 20.90 -15.19
CA TYR A 298 2.43 20.02 -14.94
C TYR A 298 2.69 19.02 -16.08
N VAL A 299 1.66 18.43 -16.68
CA VAL A 299 1.80 17.50 -17.80
C VAL A 299 1.97 18.25 -19.09
N LYS A 300 3.16 18.15 -19.69
CA LYS A 300 3.47 18.80 -20.96
C LYS A 300 3.04 17.98 -22.18
N LYS A 301 2.99 16.65 -22.04
CA LYS A 301 2.70 15.73 -23.13
C LYS A 301 1.80 14.59 -22.67
N ILE A 302 0.65 14.45 -23.32
CA ILE A 302 -0.31 13.38 -23.05
C ILE A 302 -0.06 12.26 -24.03
N ILE A 303 -0.08 11.02 -23.51
CA ILE A 303 -0.11 9.78 -24.28
C ILE A 303 -1.52 9.21 -24.16
N PRO A 304 -2.32 9.29 -25.21
CA PRO A 304 -3.64 8.66 -25.24
C PRO A 304 -3.49 7.12 -25.18
N ILE A 305 -4.46 6.44 -24.60
CA ILE A 305 -4.42 4.97 -24.48
C ILE A 305 -4.38 4.28 -25.85
N ASP A 306 -5.03 4.85 -26.86
CA ASP A 306 -5.04 4.35 -28.25
C ASP A 306 -3.69 4.52 -28.98
N ASP A 307 -2.79 5.39 -28.49
CA ASP A 307 -1.41 5.48 -28.96
C ASP A 307 -0.51 4.35 -28.46
N ILE A 308 -0.94 3.61 -27.44
CA ILE A 308 -0.14 2.56 -26.82
C ILE A 308 -0.33 1.23 -27.53
N THR A 309 0.79 0.60 -27.87
CA THR A 309 0.84 -0.79 -28.35
C THR A 309 1.53 -1.66 -27.31
N ILE A 310 1.23 -2.95 -27.37
CA ILE A 310 1.80 -3.98 -26.51
C ILE A 310 2.33 -5.12 -27.37
N SER A 311 3.46 -5.68 -26.98
CA SER A 311 3.99 -6.96 -27.47
C SER A 311 4.56 -7.76 -26.29
N VAL A 312 4.68 -9.08 -26.46
CA VAL A 312 5.28 -9.95 -25.46
C VAL A 312 6.46 -10.69 -26.09
N TYR A 313 7.66 -10.29 -25.69
CA TYR A 313 8.90 -10.81 -26.24
C TYR A 313 9.27 -12.14 -25.58
N HIS A 314 9.49 -13.17 -26.40
CA HIS A 314 9.77 -14.57 -25.98
C HIS A 314 8.78 -15.13 -24.93
N GLY A 315 7.54 -14.63 -24.91
CA GLY A 315 6.53 -15.06 -23.93
C GLY A 315 6.82 -14.61 -22.49
N GLN A 316 7.83 -13.78 -22.26
CA GLN A 316 8.28 -13.41 -20.93
C GLN A 316 8.24 -11.92 -20.63
N GLU A 317 8.67 -11.07 -21.54
CA GLU A 317 8.76 -9.64 -21.33
C GLU A 317 7.66 -8.91 -22.09
N VAL A 318 6.83 -8.16 -21.35
CA VAL A 318 5.83 -7.26 -21.93
C VAL A 318 6.51 -5.94 -22.26
N ILE A 319 6.30 -5.45 -23.47
CA ILE A 319 6.81 -4.16 -23.93
C ILE A 319 5.64 -3.28 -24.33
N LEU A 320 5.55 -2.11 -23.71
CA LEU A 320 4.62 -1.04 -24.11
C LEU A 320 5.36 -0.01 -24.96
N LYS A 321 4.74 0.46 -26.03
CA LYS A 321 5.36 1.39 -26.96
C LYS A 321 4.35 2.43 -27.47
N SER A 322 4.81 3.66 -27.64
CA SER A 322 4.02 4.69 -28.31
C SER A 322 4.10 4.54 -29.83
N LYS A 323 2.97 4.43 -30.51
CA LYS A 323 2.89 4.41 -31.97
C LYS A 323 3.49 5.65 -32.59
N LYS A 324 3.19 6.81 -32.00
CA LYS A 324 3.61 8.14 -32.47
C LYS A 324 5.10 8.39 -32.24
N ASN A 325 5.57 8.12 -31.02
CA ASN A 325 6.93 8.45 -30.63
C ASN A 325 7.93 7.32 -30.92
N LYS A 326 7.47 6.12 -31.24
CA LYS A 326 8.30 4.92 -31.50
C LYS A 326 9.22 4.53 -30.33
N LYS A 327 8.92 5.00 -29.12
CA LYS A 327 9.68 4.73 -27.90
C LYS A 327 8.92 3.81 -26.97
N ARG A 328 9.68 3.01 -26.20
CA ARG A 328 9.14 2.23 -25.07
C ARG A 328 8.51 3.15 -24.04
N ILE A 329 7.40 2.76 -23.46
CA ILE A 329 6.71 3.47 -22.40
C ILE A 329 6.92 2.71 -21.10
N ILE A 330 7.31 3.42 -20.04
CA ILE A 330 7.36 2.94 -18.67
C ILE A 330 6.26 3.69 -17.91
N PRO A 331 5.11 3.05 -17.67
CA PRO A 331 4.05 3.64 -16.85
C PRO A 331 4.49 3.70 -15.39
N MET A 332 4.28 4.82 -14.73
CA MET A 332 4.54 5.02 -13.31
C MET A 332 3.24 5.34 -12.59
N LEU A 333 3.03 4.73 -11.43
CA LEU A 333 1.95 5.05 -10.51
C LEU A 333 2.55 5.63 -9.23
N SER A 334 2.59 6.95 -9.13
CA SER A 334 3.07 7.66 -7.95
C SER A 334 2.03 7.71 -6.83
N THR A 335 1.24 6.66 -6.69
CA THR A 335 0.18 6.52 -5.68
C THR A 335 0.22 5.14 -5.02
N ALA A 336 -0.10 5.10 -3.73
CA ALA A 336 -0.20 3.85 -2.96
C ALA A 336 -1.58 3.16 -3.08
N HIS A 337 -2.37 3.51 -4.07
CA HIS A 337 -3.69 2.93 -4.30
C HIS A 337 -3.62 1.41 -4.56
N ASN A 338 -4.57 0.67 -3.98
CA ASN A 338 -4.73 -0.75 -4.28
C ASN A 338 -5.47 -0.95 -5.59
N THR A 339 -4.75 -1.30 -6.65
CA THR A 339 -5.27 -1.43 -8.01
C THR A 339 -5.96 -2.77 -8.31
N LYS A 340 -6.00 -3.73 -7.35
CA LYS A 340 -6.54 -5.08 -7.60
C LYS A 340 -8.00 -5.11 -8.02
N ASN A 341 -8.79 -4.14 -7.55
CA ASN A 341 -10.21 -4.00 -7.91
C ASN A 341 -10.44 -2.88 -8.95
N GLY A 342 -9.35 -2.34 -9.53
CA GLY A 342 -9.42 -1.29 -10.53
C GLY A 342 -9.88 -1.78 -11.90
N LEU A 343 -10.18 -0.82 -12.78
CA LEU A 343 -10.51 -1.13 -14.18
C LEU A 343 -9.35 -1.88 -14.87
N PRO A 344 -9.64 -2.77 -15.83
CA PRO A 344 -8.65 -3.67 -16.44
C PRO A 344 -7.38 -2.99 -16.95
N ILE A 345 -7.52 -1.87 -17.66
CA ILE A 345 -6.37 -1.11 -18.19
C ILE A 345 -5.53 -0.53 -17.06
N TYR A 346 -6.17 0.03 -16.03
CA TYR A 346 -5.46 0.60 -14.89
C TYR A 346 -4.73 -0.48 -14.08
N SER A 347 -5.40 -1.59 -13.79
CA SER A 347 -4.80 -2.75 -13.10
C SER A 347 -3.63 -3.33 -13.91
N PHE A 348 -3.78 -3.44 -15.23
CA PHE A 348 -2.70 -3.90 -16.12
C PHE A 348 -1.47 -2.96 -16.06
N LEU A 349 -1.67 -1.65 -16.17
CA LEU A 349 -0.58 -0.68 -16.10
C LEU A 349 0.13 -0.69 -14.74
N SER A 350 -0.62 -0.97 -13.66
CA SER A 350 -0.06 -1.17 -12.33
C SER A 350 0.77 -2.44 -12.22
N ASP A 351 0.29 -3.56 -12.77
CA ASP A 351 1.01 -4.82 -12.72
C ASP A 351 2.23 -4.82 -13.65
N TYR A 352 2.19 -4.07 -14.74
CA TYR A 352 3.31 -3.90 -15.65
C TYR A 352 4.57 -3.38 -14.94
N ILE A 353 4.43 -2.42 -14.03
CA ILE A 353 5.59 -1.85 -13.33
C ILE A 353 6.30 -2.89 -12.45
N ASN A 354 5.59 -3.90 -11.97
CA ASN A 354 6.18 -4.98 -11.17
C ASN A 354 7.12 -5.87 -12.00
N GLN A 355 6.99 -5.87 -13.33
CA GLN A 355 7.96 -6.53 -14.21
C GLN A 355 9.32 -5.81 -14.20
N GLU A 356 9.29 -4.48 -14.11
CA GLU A 356 10.47 -3.62 -14.12
C GLU A 356 11.12 -3.50 -12.73
N SER A 357 10.28 -3.49 -11.67
CA SER A 357 10.74 -3.28 -10.30
C SER A 357 9.80 -3.98 -9.32
N MET A 358 10.28 -5.06 -8.71
CA MET A 358 9.49 -5.88 -7.79
C MET A 358 9.48 -5.29 -6.37
N SER A 359 8.43 -5.63 -5.61
CA SER A 359 8.36 -5.34 -4.17
C SER A 359 8.63 -6.61 -3.37
N TYR A 360 9.25 -6.45 -2.20
CA TYR A 360 9.61 -7.54 -1.30
C TYR A 360 9.19 -7.22 0.12
N SER A 361 8.50 -8.15 0.75
CA SER A 361 8.17 -8.13 2.17
C SER A 361 8.11 -9.56 2.69
N PHE A 362 8.34 -9.73 3.99
CA PHE A 362 8.18 -11.05 4.59
C PHE A 362 6.70 -11.41 4.68
N ASP A 363 6.38 -12.60 4.21
CA ASP A 363 5.08 -13.24 4.37
C ASP A 363 5.26 -14.67 4.85
N TRP A 364 4.41 -15.09 5.78
CA TRP A 364 4.43 -16.45 6.30
C TRP A 364 3.96 -17.49 5.27
N GLY A 365 3.12 -17.07 4.31
CA GLY A 365 2.47 -17.94 3.34
C GLY A 365 1.15 -18.56 3.82
N SER A 366 0.44 -19.18 2.89
CA SER A 366 -0.93 -19.69 3.09
C SER A 366 -1.05 -20.74 4.20
N TYR A 367 -0.02 -21.59 4.39
CA TYR A 367 0.01 -22.61 5.46
C TYR A 367 -0.23 -22.02 6.86
N PHE A 368 0.17 -20.78 7.09
CA PHE A 368 0.15 -20.15 8.40
C PHE A 368 -1.07 -19.24 8.64
N HIS A 369 -1.94 -19.04 7.67
CA HIS A 369 -3.05 -18.08 7.76
C HIS A 369 -3.95 -18.32 8.98
N ASN A 370 -4.26 -19.58 9.30
CA ASN A 370 -5.17 -19.98 10.37
C ASN A 370 -4.48 -20.35 11.68
N LYS A 371 -3.17 -20.14 11.80
CA LYS A 371 -2.47 -20.41 13.07
C LYS A 371 -2.86 -19.36 14.10
N SER A 372 -3.23 -19.83 15.30
CA SER A 372 -3.63 -18.95 16.41
C SER A 372 -2.51 -18.05 16.90
N PHE A 373 -1.27 -18.50 16.80
CA PHE A 373 -0.08 -17.74 17.16
C PHE A 373 1.01 -17.90 16.11
N LEU A 374 1.65 -16.80 15.74
CA LEU A 374 2.86 -16.76 14.93
C LEU A 374 3.94 -15.99 15.68
N PRO A 375 5.12 -16.60 15.92
CA PRO A 375 6.22 -15.93 16.59
C PRO A 375 6.76 -14.75 15.78
N ARG A 376 7.47 -13.83 16.43
CA ARG A 376 8.28 -12.81 15.76
C ARG A 376 9.31 -13.48 14.87
N VAL A 377 9.55 -12.92 13.69
CA VAL A 377 10.60 -13.38 12.78
C VAL A 377 11.70 -12.35 12.70
N ILE A 378 12.92 -12.78 13.00
CA ILE A 378 14.10 -11.92 12.91
C ILE A 378 15.15 -12.50 11.96
N TYR A 379 15.93 -11.61 11.39
CA TYR A 379 17.15 -11.91 10.67
C TYR A 379 18.23 -10.93 11.10
N SER A 380 19.25 -11.43 11.81
CA SER A 380 20.26 -10.57 12.45
C SER A 380 19.58 -9.53 13.38
N ASN A 381 19.71 -8.25 13.13
CA ASN A 381 19.09 -7.17 13.90
C ASN A 381 17.82 -6.58 13.23
N VAL A 382 17.24 -7.30 12.26
CA VAL A 382 16.04 -6.92 11.54
C VAL A 382 14.85 -7.74 11.99
N ILE A 383 13.81 -7.11 12.50
CA ILE A 383 12.51 -7.73 12.65
C ILE A 383 11.82 -7.71 11.29
N LEU A 384 11.65 -8.90 10.72
CA LEU A 384 10.98 -9.09 9.43
C LEU A 384 9.47 -9.12 9.57
N LYS A 385 8.98 -9.66 10.72
CA LYS A 385 7.55 -9.72 11.04
C LYS A 385 7.37 -9.73 12.56
N PRO A 386 6.47 -8.89 13.11
CA PRO A 386 6.07 -8.95 14.51
C PRO A 386 5.38 -10.27 14.89
N ALA A 387 5.39 -10.63 16.17
CA ALA A 387 4.58 -11.73 16.68
C ALA A 387 3.08 -11.38 16.50
N ARG A 388 2.28 -12.41 16.15
CA ARG A 388 0.86 -12.24 15.83
C ARG A 388 0.00 -13.28 16.53
N TRP A 389 -1.17 -12.85 17.02
CA TRP A 389 -2.20 -13.73 17.56
C TRP A 389 -3.48 -13.56 16.73
N LEU A 390 -4.06 -14.66 16.31
CA LEU A 390 -5.40 -14.71 15.71
C LEU A 390 -6.38 -15.16 16.79
N ILE A 391 -7.24 -14.28 17.23
CA ILE A 391 -8.23 -14.53 18.27
C ILE A 391 -9.59 -14.72 17.64
N HIS A 392 -10.16 -15.89 17.82
CA HIS A 392 -11.55 -16.15 17.42
C HIS A 392 -12.54 -15.75 18.52
N PRO A 393 -13.75 -15.30 18.16
CA PRO A 393 -14.74 -14.85 19.15
C PRO A 393 -15.07 -15.88 20.22
N ASN A 394 -14.99 -17.17 19.90
CA ASN A 394 -15.29 -18.28 20.80
C ASN A 394 -14.16 -18.57 21.82
N GLU A 395 -12.97 -18.06 21.58
CA GLU A 395 -11.80 -18.25 22.46
C GLU A 395 -11.76 -17.25 23.61
N PHE A 396 -12.62 -16.23 23.53
CA PHE A 396 -12.72 -15.20 24.54
C PHE A 396 -13.86 -15.51 25.52
N PRO A 397 -13.69 -15.27 26.84
CA PRO A 397 -14.75 -15.49 27.82
C PRO A 397 -16.02 -14.70 27.46
N GLN A 398 -17.15 -15.40 27.26
CA GLN A 398 -18.42 -14.82 26.82
C GLN A 398 -19.21 -14.10 27.93
N ASN A 399 -18.60 -13.91 29.12
CA ASN A 399 -19.24 -13.25 30.24
C ASN A 399 -19.60 -11.79 29.95
N LYS A 400 -20.87 -11.40 30.19
CA LYS A 400 -21.33 -10.00 29.98
C LYS A 400 -20.58 -9.00 30.87
N ASN A 401 -20.06 -9.44 32.03
CA ASN A 401 -19.29 -8.64 32.97
C ASN A 401 -17.90 -9.27 33.10
N LEU A 402 -17.05 -9.10 32.12
CA LEU A 402 -15.68 -9.59 32.18
C LEU A 402 -14.95 -8.94 33.34
N ASN A 403 -14.52 -9.74 34.29
CA ASN A 403 -13.70 -9.30 35.41
C ASN A 403 -12.25 -9.11 34.92
N SER A 404 -11.54 -8.14 35.49
CA SER A 404 -10.10 -7.88 35.21
C SER A 404 -9.24 -9.14 35.36
N ASP A 405 -9.56 -10.00 36.35
CA ASP A 405 -8.81 -11.22 36.64
C ASP A 405 -9.03 -12.30 35.56
N GLU A 406 -10.24 -12.41 35.01
CA GLU A 406 -10.55 -13.32 33.90
C GLU A 406 -9.81 -12.92 32.63
N LEU A 407 -9.79 -11.62 32.33
CA LEU A 407 -9.04 -11.08 31.20
C LEU A 407 -7.55 -11.31 31.36
N TYR A 408 -7.01 -11.05 32.55
CA TYR A 408 -5.60 -11.26 32.85
C TYR A 408 -5.21 -12.75 32.72
N SER A 409 -6.04 -13.66 33.27
CA SER A 409 -5.83 -15.10 33.16
C SER A 409 -5.87 -15.59 31.72
N TRP A 410 -6.84 -15.10 30.93
CA TRP A 410 -6.94 -15.38 29.50
C TRP A 410 -5.71 -14.89 28.74
N LYS A 411 -5.30 -13.64 28.97
CA LYS A 411 -4.10 -13.04 28.36
C LYS A 411 -2.85 -13.87 28.63
N LEU A 412 -2.62 -14.28 29.88
CA LEU A 412 -1.49 -15.13 30.27
C LEU A 412 -1.53 -16.49 29.56
N LYS A 413 -2.71 -17.11 29.46
CA LYS A 413 -2.87 -18.40 28.76
C LYS A 413 -2.52 -18.28 27.29
N GLN A 414 -2.87 -17.18 26.63
CA GLN A 414 -2.55 -16.88 25.24
C GLN A 414 -1.14 -16.31 25.06
N ARG A 415 -0.41 -16.05 26.14
CA ARG A 415 0.91 -15.40 26.13
C ARG A 415 0.92 -14.06 25.43
N ILE A 416 -0.15 -13.29 25.56
CA ILE A 416 -0.29 -11.96 24.97
C ILE A 416 0.43 -10.96 25.89
N PRO A 417 1.32 -10.07 25.37
CA PRO A 417 1.99 -9.04 26.17
C PRO A 417 1.02 -7.95 26.64
N ASP A 418 1.49 -7.08 27.53
CA ASP A 418 0.68 -5.97 28.06
C ASP A 418 0.35 -4.92 27.01
N GLU A 419 1.20 -4.75 26.02
CA GLU A 419 1.07 -3.78 24.94
C GLU A 419 0.99 -4.49 23.60
N ILE A 420 -0.08 -4.21 22.86
CA ILE A 420 -0.37 -4.82 21.56
C ILE A 420 -0.99 -3.80 20.60
N LEU A 421 -1.04 -4.19 19.33
CA LEU A 421 -1.80 -3.52 18.29
C LEU A 421 -2.94 -4.44 17.83
N ILE A 422 -4.16 -3.92 17.75
CA ILE A 422 -5.25 -4.58 16.99
C ILE A 422 -5.11 -4.14 15.54
N THR A 423 -4.96 -5.10 14.61
CA THR A 423 -4.89 -4.83 13.19
C THR A 423 -6.29 -4.87 12.58
N LEU A 424 -6.72 -3.74 12.01
CA LEU A 424 -8.03 -3.53 11.37
C LEU A 424 -7.82 -3.07 9.91
N GLY A 425 -7.52 -4.00 9.01
CA GLY A 425 -7.06 -3.66 7.66
C GLY A 425 -5.73 -2.90 7.72
N ASP A 426 -5.69 -1.70 7.13
CA ASP A 426 -4.50 -0.84 7.15
C ASP A 426 -4.34 -0.03 8.45
N ASN A 427 -5.35 -0.07 9.33
CA ASN A 427 -5.32 0.66 10.59
C ASN A 427 -4.81 -0.22 11.73
N GLN A 428 -4.08 0.38 12.65
CA GLN A 428 -3.61 -0.26 13.87
C GLN A 428 -4.12 0.51 15.09
N LEU A 429 -4.74 -0.19 16.03
CA LEU A 429 -5.24 0.38 17.27
C LEU A 429 -4.38 -0.09 18.43
N TYR A 430 -3.69 0.83 19.09
CA TYR A 430 -2.86 0.54 20.26
C TYR A 430 -3.73 0.20 21.48
N ILE A 431 -3.38 -0.89 22.14
CA ILE A 431 -3.98 -1.35 23.41
C ILE A 431 -2.89 -1.58 24.43
N ASN A 432 -3.11 -1.05 25.64
CA ASN A 432 -2.30 -1.34 26.82
C ASN A 432 -3.23 -1.91 27.91
N PHE A 433 -3.04 -3.16 28.28
CA PHE A 433 -3.88 -3.86 29.25
C PHE A 433 -3.77 -3.31 30.66
N ASN A 434 -2.79 -2.48 30.96
CA ASN A 434 -2.67 -1.74 32.23
C ASN A 434 -3.49 -0.43 32.26
N LYS A 435 -4.21 -0.11 31.17
CA LYS A 435 -5.04 1.10 31.03
C LYS A 435 -6.50 0.73 30.84
N GLU A 436 -7.34 0.96 31.88
CA GLU A 436 -8.73 0.54 31.92
C GLU A 436 -9.55 1.00 30.67
N HIS A 437 -9.35 2.25 30.22
CA HIS A 437 -10.08 2.76 29.07
C HIS A 437 -9.71 2.03 27.76
N LEU A 438 -8.44 1.63 27.57
CA LEU A 438 -7.99 0.85 26.41
C LEU A 438 -8.50 -0.59 26.47
N VAL A 439 -8.58 -1.17 27.67
CA VAL A 439 -9.20 -2.48 27.89
C VAL A 439 -10.69 -2.47 27.48
N LYS A 440 -11.43 -1.40 27.82
CA LYS A 440 -12.83 -1.25 27.41
C LYS A 440 -12.97 -1.21 25.88
N ILE A 441 -12.06 -0.52 25.20
CA ILE A 441 -12.01 -0.48 23.72
C ILE A 441 -11.73 -1.88 23.17
N PHE A 442 -10.73 -2.58 23.68
CA PHE A 442 -10.41 -3.96 23.30
C PHE A 442 -11.62 -4.89 23.41
N ILE A 443 -12.31 -4.85 24.55
CA ILE A 443 -13.53 -5.64 24.78
C ILE A 443 -14.62 -5.26 23.78
N SER A 444 -14.76 -3.99 23.41
CA SER A 444 -15.74 -3.56 22.42
C SER A 444 -15.46 -4.13 21.03
N GLU A 445 -14.18 -4.23 20.63
CA GLU A 445 -13.79 -4.86 19.36
C GLU A 445 -14.10 -6.36 19.35
N LEU A 446 -13.83 -7.06 20.44
CA LEU A 446 -14.15 -8.49 20.58
C LEU A 446 -15.67 -8.78 20.47
N LYS A 447 -16.53 -7.87 20.94
CA LYS A 447 -17.97 -7.99 20.85
C LYS A 447 -18.52 -7.94 19.42
N LYS A 448 -17.76 -7.49 18.46
CA LYS A 448 -18.16 -7.44 17.02
C LYS A 448 -18.21 -8.83 16.38
N LYS A 449 -17.93 -9.91 17.13
CA LYS A 449 -18.06 -11.33 16.72
C LYS A 449 -17.34 -11.67 15.42
N ARG A 450 -16.20 -11.04 15.16
CA ARG A 450 -15.29 -11.36 14.04
C ARG A 450 -13.93 -11.76 14.58
N PRO A 451 -13.14 -12.56 13.85
CA PRO A 451 -11.77 -12.82 14.22
C PRO A 451 -10.97 -11.51 14.29
N ILE A 452 -10.10 -11.40 15.29
CA ILE A 452 -9.25 -10.22 15.52
C ILE A 452 -7.80 -10.65 15.42
N ILE A 453 -7.02 -9.87 14.69
CA ILE A 453 -5.57 -10.04 14.63
C ILE A 453 -4.94 -9.06 15.62
N LEU A 454 -4.14 -9.61 16.53
CA LEU A 454 -3.29 -8.84 17.41
C LEU A 454 -1.84 -8.97 16.95
N GLU A 455 -1.11 -7.88 17.00
CA GLU A 455 0.35 -7.85 16.80
C GLU A 455 1.04 -7.30 18.03
N GLU A 456 2.26 -7.73 18.30
CA GLU A 456 3.04 -7.18 19.40
C GLU A 456 3.37 -5.70 19.15
N PHE A 457 3.38 -4.92 20.22
CA PHE A 457 3.81 -3.53 20.18
C PHE A 457 5.32 -3.45 20.42
N LEU A 458 6.07 -3.03 19.41
CA LEU A 458 7.55 -3.04 19.43
C LEU A 458 8.16 -1.74 19.94
N TYR A 459 7.36 -0.69 20.11
CA TYR A 459 7.86 0.64 20.46
C TYR A 459 7.94 0.81 21.97
N SER A 460 9.13 0.66 22.53
CA SER A 460 9.39 0.92 23.96
C SER A 460 9.67 2.41 24.21
N SER A 461 9.07 2.99 25.25
CA SER A 461 9.31 4.37 25.65
C SER A 461 10.78 4.69 26.00
N LYS A 462 11.61 3.67 26.21
CA LYS A 462 13.04 3.83 26.57
C LYS A 462 13.96 4.04 25.36
N ASN A 463 13.54 3.67 24.16
CA ASN A 463 14.43 3.59 22.99
C ASN A 463 14.01 4.47 21.79
N ILE A 464 12.93 5.28 21.92
CA ILE A 464 12.31 5.95 20.75
C ILE A 464 12.60 7.46 20.77
N ASN A 465 13.86 7.84 20.67
CA ASN A 465 14.21 9.26 20.57
C ASN A 465 14.70 9.65 19.16
N LEU A 466 14.14 9.01 18.10
CA LEU A 466 14.63 9.21 16.74
C LEU A 466 14.00 10.41 16.04
N VAL A 467 12.70 10.64 16.26
CA VAL A 467 12.01 11.79 15.67
C VAL A 467 11.63 12.74 16.77
N GLU A 468 12.38 13.84 16.87
CA GLU A 468 12.15 14.91 17.84
C GLU A 468 11.54 16.13 17.15
N SER A 469 10.46 16.65 17.73
CA SER A 469 9.87 17.93 17.39
C SER A 469 9.88 18.88 18.59
N GLN A 470 9.27 20.04 18.45
CA GLN A 470 9.07 20.95 19.58
C GLN A 470 8.07 20.41 20.62
N GLU A 471 7.20 19.50 20.21
CA GLU A 471 6.13 18.92 21.03
C GLU A 471 6.54 17.62 21.74
N GLY A 472 7.75 17.08 21.44
CA GLY A 472 8.26 15.85 22.05
C GLY A 472 8.79 14.85 21.03
N PHE A 473 8.79 13.58 21.44
CA PHE A 473 9.27 12.47 20.62
C PHE A 473 8.11 11.71 20.00
N PHE A 474 8.28 11.27 18.76
CA PHE A 474 7.30 10.52 18.02
C PHE A 474 7.84 9.16 17.58
N ALA A 475 6.94 8.18 17.45
CA ALA A 475 7.24 6.96 16.73
C ALA A 475 7.67 7.29 15.30
N ASN A 476 8.62 6.53 14.78
CA ASN A 476 9.16 6.77 13.46
C ASN A 476 8.67 5.72 12.45
N GLU A 477 8.44 6.19 11.24
CA GLU A 477 8.30 5.37 10.06
C GLU A 477 9.08 6.07 8.95
N LEU A 478 10.12 5.43 8.49
CA LEU A 478 11.06 6.01 7.53
C LEU A 478 10.85 5.39 6.16
N ILE A 479 10.88 6.25 5.14
CA ILE A 479 10.89 5.86 3.73
C ILE A 479 12.24 6.29 3.16
N ILE A 480 13.07 5.31 2.83
CA ILE A 480 14.43 5.52 2.33
C ILE A 480 14.47 5.09 0.87
N ASN A 481 14.77 6.04 -0.01
CA ASN A 481 14.87 5.77 -1.43
C ASN A 481 16.28 5.37 -1.83
N LEU A 482 16.40 4.22 -2.48
CA LEU A 482 17.64 3.65 -2.98
C LEU A 482 17.66 3.69 -4.50
N TYR A 483 18.84 3.94 -5.06
CA TYR A 483 19.08 3.98 -6.50
C TYR A 483 20.30 3.16 -6.85
N LYS A 484 20.19 2.35 -7.89
CA LYS A 484 21.34 1.65 -8.47
C LYS A 484 22.25 2.70 -9.12
N LYS A 485 23.55 2.68 -8.81
CA LYS A 485 24.54 3.57 -9.40
C LYS A 485 24.82 3.21 -10.84
#